data_37b2b964a3266bf01fd36332281f5ae8
#
_entry.id   37b2b964a3266bf01fd36332281f5ae8
#
_cell.length_a   1.000
_cell.length_b   1.000
_cell.length_c   1.000
_cell.angle_alpha   90.00
_cell.angle_beta   90.00
_cell.angle_gamma   90.00
#
_symmetry.space_group_name_H-M   'P 1'
#
loop_
_entity.id
_entity.type
_entity.pdbx_description
1 polymer ?
#
loop_
_entity_poly.entity_id
_entity_poly.type
_entity_poly.pdbx_seq_one_letter_code
_entity_poly.pdbx_strand_id
1 'polypeptide(L)'
;MDEIGFMVRHIDDDGFLTLDALGGWDASTLRAQRVRVHTETGTIPGVIGAVPPHTTSDDDAKMPELTDLRVDTGLDADRVEDTVAVGDLVSLEQRTVTLGGSITGKAIDDRICVYALLAVAAAIDDPAVTVHLAFTVQEEVGLRGAEALGVDIDPMVALALDTTVANDIPGIDSGQAVTRLGAGVALKLKDGSVVTSPAVRRQLQAIAETEEIDLQYEVLPRGGTDTARFQRTHGATPVGALSVPTRYLHTATEVASPADVRALIDLVVAFIATVAPDDSYGL
;
A
#
# COMPACT_ATOMS: atom_id res chain seq x y z
N MET A 1 6.95 -6.79 1.87
CA MET A 1 5.87 -5.89 1.40
C MET A 1 5.43 -6.35 0.03
N ASP A 2 4.17 -6.69 -0.10
CA ASP A 2 3.53 -7.01 -1.36
C ASP A 2 3.04 -5.74 -2.06
N GLU A 3 2.47 -5.90 -3.21
CA GLU A 3 1.75 -4.88 -3.95
C GLU A 3 0.42 -5.50 -4.40
N ILE A 4 -0.59 -4.69 -4.60
CA ILE A 4 -1.82 -5.16 -5.22
C ILE A 4 -1.54 -5.71 -6.63
N GLY A 5 -2.23 -6.76 -7.00
CA GLY A 5 -2.05 -7.43 -8.28
C GLY A 5 -3.19 -8.37 -8.59
N PHE A 6 -2.89 -9.39 -9.36
CA PHE A 6 -3.88 -10.36 -9.78
C PHE A 6 -3.27 -11.76 -9.82
N MET A 7 -4.17 -12.74 -9.91
CA MET A 7 -3.86 -14.14 -10.16
C MET A 7 -4.64 -14.59 -11.40
N VAL A 8 -4.02 -15.39 -12.26
CA VAL A 8 -4.71 -16.03 -13.38
C VAL A 8 -5.73 -17.00 -12.81
N ARG A 9 -7.00 -16.71 -13.06
CA ARG A 9 -8.13 -17.53 -12.60
C ARG A 9 -8.56 -18.56 -13.62
N HIS A 10 -8.48 -18.20 -14.91
CA HIS A 10 -8.94 -19.02 -16.01
C HIS A 10 -8.25 -18.62 -17.31
N ILE A 11 -8.00 -19.60 -18.18
CA ILE A 11 -7.51 -19.44 -19.54
C ILE A 11 -8.62 -19.96 -20.44
N ASP A 12 -9.10 -19.15 -21.38
CA ASP A 12 -10.15 -19.58 -22.30
C ASP A 12 -9.58 -20.30 -23.55
N ASP A 13 -10.47 -20.86 -24.35
CA ASP A 13 -10.10 -21.66 -25.54
C ASP A 13 -9.36 -20.84 -26.61
N ASP A 14 -9.45 -19.51 -26.57
CA ASP A 14 -8.76 -18.57 -27.47
C ASP A 14 -7.42 -18.06 -26.87
N GLY A 15 -7.07 -18.46 -25.64
CA GLY A 15 -5.83 -18.10 -24.95
C GLY A 15 -5.89 -16.78 -24.20
N PHE A 16 -7.08 -16.18 -24.00
CA PHE A 16 -7.22 -15.00 -23.14
C PHE A 16 -7.29 -15.39 -21.66
N LEU A 17 -6.69 -14.54 -20.80
CA LEU A 17 -6.68 -14.80 -19.37
C LEU A 17 -7.77 -14.00 -18.66
N THR A 18 -8.49 -14.65 -17.75
CA THR A 18 -9.35 -14.01 -16.76
C THR A 18 -8.62 -13.95 -15.43
N LEU A 19 -8.70 -12.81 -14.75
CA LEU A 19 -7.97 -12.53 -13.52
C LEU A 19 -8.88 -12.57 -12.29
N ASP A 20 -8.28 -12.90 -11.15
CA ASP A 20 -8.82 -12.66 -9.82
C ASP A 20 -7.95 -11.63 -9.08
N ALA A 21 -8.56 -10.80 -8.24
CA ALA A 21 -7.86 -9.71 -7.57
C ALA A 21 -7.04 -10.20 -6.36
N LEU A 22 -5.85 -9.65 -6.23
CA LEU A 22 -5.06 -9.67 -5.00
C LEU A 22 -4.97 -8.21 -4.52
N GLY A 23 -5.75 -7.86 -3.48
CA GLY A 23 -5.93 -6.50 -3.01
C GLY A 23 -7.16 -5.80 -3.60
N GLY A 24 -7.30 -4.52 -3.30
CA GLY A 24 -8.46 -3.72 -3.68
C GLY A 24 -8.31 -3.03 -5.03
N TRP A 25 -9.15 -3.36 -6.02
CA TRP A 25 -9.13 -2.77 -7.35
C TRP A 25 -10.46 -2.14 -7.77
N ASP A 26 -10.37 -1.01 -8.47
CA ASP A 26 -11.45 -0.52 -9.32
C ASP A 26 -11.21 -1.01 -10.77
N ALA A 27 -12.04 -1.92 -11.24
CA ALA A 27 -11.91 -2.52 -12.57
C ALA A 27 -11.96 -1.48 -13.71
N SER A 28 -12.56 -0.31 -13.48
CA SER A 28 -12.60 0.78 -14.48
C SER A 28 -11.22 1.34 -14.79
N THR A 29 -10.30 1.32 -13.82
CA THR A 29 -8.94 1.83 -13.96
C THR A 29 -8.00 0.86 -14.68
N LEU A 30 -8.42 -0.38 -14.89
CA LEU A 30 -7.62 -1.45 -15.45
C LEU A 30 -7.67 -1.55 -16.98
N ARG A 31 -8.71 -0.97 -17.62
CA ARG A 31 -8.81 -0.94 -19.08
C ARG A 31 -7.61 -0.23 -19.70
N ALA A 32 -7.09 -0.81 -20.79
CA ALA A 32 -5.93 -0.32 -21.55
C ALA A 32 -4.61 -0.29 -20.75
N GLN A 33 -4.50 -1.07 -19.67
CA GLN A 33 -3.26 -1.24 -18.94
C GLN A 33 -2.39 -2.35 -19.54
N ARG A 34 -1.07 -2.19 -19.41
CA ARG A 34 -0.12 -3.27 -19.65
C ARG A 34 0.12 -4.04 -18.38
N VAL A 35 0.33 -5.35 -18.55
CA VAL A 35 0.59 -6.26 -17.43
C VAL A 35 1.79 -7.15 -17.72
N ARG A 36 2.31 -7.76 -16.66
CA ARG A 36 3.29 -8.85 -16.70
C ARG A 36 2.69 -10.06 -16.04
N VAL A 37 2.62 -11.15 -16.77
CA VAL A 37 2.26 -12.46 -16.25
C VAL A 37 3.55 -13.14 -15.78
N HIS A 38 3.63 -13.51 -14.52
CA HIS A 38 4.79 -14.14 -13.88
C HIS A 38 4.59 -15.64 -13.87
N THR A 39 5.21 -16.31 -14.84
CA THR A 39 5.13 -17.76 -15.02
C THR A 39 6.32 -18.46 -14.38
N GLU A 40 6.29 -19.78 -14.27
CA GLU A 40 7.40 -20.58 -13.75
C GLU A 40 8.70 -20.38 -14.56
N THR A 41 8.60 -20.11 -15.86
CA THR A 41 9.75 -19.98 -16.76
C THR A 41 10.20 -18.54 -17.00
N GLY A 42 9.49 -17.56 -16.45
CA GLY A 42 9.80 -16.13 -16.60
C GLY A 42 8.58 -15.24 -16.63
N THR A 43 8.72 -14.06 -17.24
CA THR A 43 7.62 -13.10 -17.36
C THR A 43 7.19 -12.89 -18.79
N ILE A 44 5.88 -12.87 -19.03
CA ILE A 44 5.27 -12.61 -20.33
C ILE A 44 4.55 -11.27 -20.29
N PRO A 45 4.74 -10.37 -21.28
CA PRO A 45 3.95 -9.16 -21.39
C PRO A 45 2.52 -9.49 -21.79
N GLY A 46 1.57 -8.67 -21.31
CA GLY A 46 0.17 -8.74 -21.71
C GLY A 46 -0.49 -7.36 -21.67
N VAL A 47 -1.69 -7.27 -22.19
CA VAL A 47 -2.51 -6.07 -22.14
C VAL A 47 -3.92 -6.40 -21.66
N ILE A 48 -4.46 -5.56 -20.78
CA ILE A 48 -5.89 -5.60 -20.47
C ILE A 48 -6.58 -4.74 -21.54
N GLY A 49 -7.26 -5.41 -22.48
CA GLY A 49 -7.90 -4.75 -23.61
C GLY A 49 -9.08 -3.87 -23.20
N ALA A 50 -9.46 -2.96 -24.08
CA ALA A 50 -10.71 -2.21 -23.97
C ALA A 50 -11.46 -2.34 -25.29
N VAL A 51 -12.76 -2.65 -25.24
CA VAL A 51 -13.60 -2.73 -26.43
C VAL A 51 -13.74 -1.33 -27.03
N PRO A 52 -13.46 -1.15 -28.35
CA PRO A 52 -13.55 0.15 -28.98
C PRO A 52 -14.99 0.69 -28.99
N PRO A 53 -15.21 2.01 -28.82
CA PRO A 53 -16.55 2.60 -28.82
C PRO A 53 -17.37 2.34 -30.08
N HIS A 54 -16.69 2.07 -31.20
CA HIS A 54 -17.34 1.79 -32.50
C HIS A 54 -18.11 0.47 -32.54
N THR A 55 -17.86 -0.41 -31.58
CA THR A 55 -18.47 -1.75 -31.51
C THR A 55 -19.31 -1.96 -30.25
N THR A 56 -19.46 -0.91 -29.43
CA THR A 56 -20.28 -0.93 -28.21
C THR A 56 -21.63 -0.25 -28.45
N SER A 57 -22.67 -0.71 -27.81
CA SER A 57 -23.98 -0.04 -27.74
C SER A 57 -24.07 0.79 -26.46
N ASP A 58 -25.07 1.70 -26.39
CA ASP A 58 -25.32 2.51 -25.19
C ASP A 58 -25.65 1.62 -23.96
N ASP A 59 -26.12 0.40 -24.16
CA ASP A 59 -26.38 -0.58 -23.10
C ASP A 59 -25.10 -1.19 -22.50
N ASP A 60 -23.96 -1.05 -23.18
CA ASP A 60 -22.65 -1.54 -22.72
C ASP A 60 -21.93 -0.58 -21.78
N ALA A 61 -22.56 0.53 -21.43
CA ALA A 61 -22.00 1.58 -20.55
C ALA A 61 -21.92 1.18 -19.07
N LYS A 62 -22.07 -0.10 -18.72
CA LYS A 62 -21.86 -0.60 -17.37
C LYS A 62 -20.40 -0.44 -16.95
N MET A 63 -20.20 -0.08 -15.67
CA MET A 63 -18.89 -0.21 -15.03
C MET A 63 -18.48 -1.69 -15.11
N PRO A 64 -17.29 -1.99 -15.64
CA PRO A 64 -16.84 -3.37 -15.75
C PRO A 64 -16.62 -3.99 -14.37
N GLU A 65 -16.90 -5.25 -14.24
CA GLU A 65 -16.36 -6.09 -13.19
C GLU A 65 -15.00 -6.64 -13.62
N LEU A 66 -14.17 -7.07 -12.68
CA LEU A 66 -12.86 -7.65 -13.01
C LEU A 66 -12.99 -8.87 -13.92
N THR A 67 -14.04 -9.65 -13.73
CA THR A 67 -14.35 -10.83 -14.54
C THR A 67 -14.75 -10.52 -15.98
N ASP A 68 -15.06 -9.28 -16.31
CA ASP A 68 -15.34 -8.83 -17.68
C ASP A 68 -14.07 -8.49 -18.46
N LEU A 69 -12.96 -8.30 -17.75
CA LEU A 69 -11.67 -7.95 -18.33
C LEU A 69 -10.93 -9.19 -18.81
N ARG A 70 -10.21 -9.04 -19.91
CA ARG A 70 -9.36 -10.09 -20.47
C ARG A 70 -7.94 -9.57 -20.66
N VAL A 71 -6.97 -10.43 -20.32
CA VAL A 71 -5.59 -10.20 -20.67
C VAL A 71 -5.28 -10.92 -21.97
N ASP A 72 -4.80 -10.16 -22.92
CA ASP A 72 -4.24 -10.64 -24.19
C ASP A 72 -2.71 -10.63 -24.08
N THR A 73 -2.09 -11.80 -24.26
CA THR A 73 -0.63 -11.97 -24.25
C THR A 73 -0.02 -11.90 -25.65
N GLY A 74 -0.84 -11.88 -26.69
CA GLY A 74 -0.42 -11.94 -28.09
C GLY A 74 0.12 -13.32 -28.51
N LEU A 75 0.06 -14.33 -27.66
CA LEU A 75 0.39 -15.71 -27.97
C LEU A 75 -0.84 -16.44 -28.50
N ASP A 76 -0.64 -17.47 -29.34
CA ASP A 76 -1.70 -18.38 -29.68
C ASP A 76 -2.11 -19.27 -28.47
N ALA A 77 -3.31 -19.86 -28.52
CA ALA A 77 -3.88 -20.59 -27.38
C ALA A 77 -2.99 -21.76 -26.92
N ASP A 78 -2.43 -22.53 -27.86
CA ASP A 78 -1.54 -23.67 -27.56
C ASP A 78 -0.31 -23.19 -26.77
N ARG A 79 0.28 -22.06 -27.16
CA ARG A 79 1.44 -21.48 -26.46
C ARG A 79 1.08 -20.88 -25.12
N VAL A 80 -0.11 -20.31 -24.97
CA VAL A 80 -0.59 -19.84 -23.66
C VAL A 80 -0.76 -21.03 -22.72
N GLU A 81 -1.39 -22.11 -23.17
CA GLU A 81 -1.58 -23.34 -22.38
C GLU A 81 -0.26 -23.97 -21.94
N ASP A 82 0.77 -23.92 -22.83
CA ASP A 82 2.10 -24.44 -22.53
C ASP A 82 2.93 -23.56 -21.57
N THR A 83 2.57 -22.27 -21.41
CA THR A 83 3.45 -21.28 -20.76
C THR A 83 2.83 -20.66 -19.52
N VAL A 84 1.50 -20.48 -19.51
CA VAL A 84 0.76 -19.81 -18.42
C VAL A 84 -0.07 -20.84 -17.68
N ALA A 85 -0.04 -20.79 -16.36
CA ALA A 85 -0.85 -21.64 -15.51
C ALA A 85 -1.91 -20.85 -14.73
N VAL A 86 -3.04 -21.48 -14.44
CA VAL A 86 -3.96 -20.97 -13.42
C VAL A 86 -3.21 -20.90 -12.09
N GLY A 87 -3.24 -19.74 -11.44
CA GLY A 87 -2.47 -19.44 -10.24
C GLY A 87 -1.22 -18.58 -10.48
N ASP A 88 -0.80 -18.38 -11.73
CA ASP A 88 0.28 -17.42 -12.05
C ASP A 88 -0.10 -16.02 -11.63
N LEU A 89 0.88 -15.27 -11.09
CA LEU A 89 0.66 -13.90 -10.64
C LEU A 89 0.73 -12.93 -11.83
N VAL A 90 -0.04 -11.86 -11.72
CA VAL A 90 -0.06 -10.80 -12.73
C VAL A 90 0.09 -9.44 -12.05
N SER A 91 1.06 -8.67 -12.49
CA SER A 91 1.27 -7.29 -12.02
C SER A 91 1.06 -6.29 -13.14
N LEU A 92 0.65 -5.06 -12.80
CA LEU A 92 0.64 -3.95 -13.75
C LEU A 92 2.07 -3.63 -14.21
N GLU A 93 2.24 -3.20 -15.45
CA GLU A 93 3.51 -2.72 -15.96
C GLU A 93 3.50 -1.19 -16.04
N GLN A 94 4.04 -0.55 -15.01
CA GLN A 94 4.21 0.90 -14.96
C GLN A 94 5.54 1.26 -14.30
N ARG A 95 6.19 2.30 -14.80
CA ARG A 95 7.45 2.81 -14.24
C ARG A 95 7.19 3.96 -13.29
N THR A 96 7.99 4.03 -12.24
CA THR A 96 8.05 5.23 -11.40
C THR A 96 8.78 6.33 -12.13
N VAL A 97 8.18 7.51 -12.21
CA VAL A 97 8.75 8.71 -12.82
C VAL A 97 8.52 9.95 -11.95
N THR A 98 9.34 10.98 -12.16
CA THR A 98 9.12 12.28 -11.52
C THR A 98 7.96 13.02 -12.19
N LEU A 99 7.07 13.58 -11.39
CA LEU A 99 5.92 14.37 -11.81
C LEU A 99 5.96 15.74 -11.10
N GLY A 100 6.64 16.71 -11.69
CA GLY A 100 6.90 17.99 -11.02
C GLY A 100 7.72 17.79 -9.74
N GLY A 101 7.16 18.19 -8.58
CA GLY A 101 7.76 17.97 -7.25
C GLY A 101 7.40 16.64 -6.60
N SER A 102 6.66 15.77 -7.30
CA SER A 102 6.17 14.48 -6.80
C SER A 102 6.77 13.33 -7.59
N ILE A 103 6.50 12.10 -7.15
CA ILE A 103 6.76 10.87 -7.88
C ILE A 103 5.43 10.20 -8.22
N THR A 104 5.36 9.50 -9.34
CA THR A 104 4.20 8.70 -9.74
C THR A 104 4.62 7.36 -10.30
N GLY A 105 3.84 6.34 -10.03
CA GLY A 105 4.08 4.97 -10.50
C GLY A 105 3.07 4.00 -9.88
N LYS A 106 3.20 2.73 -10.23
CA LYS A 106 2.49 1.67 -9.54
C LYS A 106 3.21 1.32 -8.22
N ALA A 107 2.53 0.66 -7.31
CA ALA A 107 3.11 0.08 -6.09
C ALA A 107 3.90 1.08 -5.23
N ILE A 108 3.55 2.37 -5.28
CA ILE A 108 3.96 3.32 -4.25
C ILE A 108 3.41 2.80 -2.93
N ASP A 109 2.21 2.31 -2.95
CA ASP A 109 1.61 1.44 -1.95
C ASP A 109 2.10 -0.02 -2.12
N ASP A 110 2.93 -0.59 -1.23
CA ASP A 110 3.58 0.18 -0.16
C ASP A 110 5.12 0.08 -0.26
N ARG A 111 5.65 0.14 -1.48
CA ARG A 111 7.11 0.16 -1.71
C ARG A 111 7.79 1.42 -1.19
N ILE A 112 7.02 2.50 -1.01
CA ILE A 112 7.56 3.75 -0.47
C ILE A 112 7.92 3.60 1.01
N CYS A 113 7.16 2.84 1.79
CA CYS A 113 7.51 2.54 3.18
C CYS A 113 8.59 1.47 3.30
N VAL A 114 8.74 0.58 2.32
CA VAL A 114 9.95 -0.27 2.22
C VAL A 114 11.20 0.61 2.11
N TYR A 115 11.17 1.60 1.21
CA TYR A 115 12.26 2.58 1.09
C TYR A 115 12.46 3.36 2.40
N ALA A 116 11.38 3.83 3.02
CA ALA A 116 11.46 4.55 4.28
C ALA A 116 12.10 3.71 5.41
N LEU A 117 11.71 2.45 5.57
CA LEU A 117 12.32 1.54 6.55
C LEU A 117 13.81 1.29 6.29
N LEU A 118 14.22 1.17 5.02
CA LEU A 118 15.64 1.05 4.67
C LEU A 118 16.43 2.32 4.98
N ALA A 119 15.82 3.50 4.76
CA ALA A 119 16.42 4.77 5.13
C ALA A 119 16.51 4.95 6.65
N VAL A 120 15.47 4.56 7.39
CA VAL A 120 15.48 4.51 8.87
C VAL A 120 16.59 3.59 9.35
N ALA A 121 16.73 2.38 8.78
CA ALA A 121 17.81 1.44 9.13
C ALA A 121 19.20 2.05 8.97
N ALA A 122 19.38 2.88 7.93
CA ALA A 122 20.65 3.55 7.67
C ALA A 122 20.91 4.76 8.57
N ALA A 123 19.85 5.34 9.16
CA ALA A 123 19.93 6.56 9.98
C ALA A 123 19.91 6.30 11.50
N ILE A 124 19.49 5.10 11.94
CA ILE A 124 19.50 4.74 13.37
C ILE A 124 20.95 4.65 13.85
N ASP A 125 21.22 5.32 14.96
CA ASP A 125 22.52 5.28 15.65
C ASP A 125 22.31 4.92 17.12
N ASP A 126 22.93 3.83 17.56
CA ASP A 126 22.99 3.30 18.93
C ASP A 126 21.63 3.37 19.71
N PRO A 127 20.56 2.72 19.25
CA PRO A 127 19.26 2.80 19.91
C PRO A 127 19.32 2.13 21.29
N ALA A 128 18.63 2.73 22.28
CA ALA A 128 18.57 2.20 23.65
C ALA A 128 17.77 0.90 23.79
N VAL A 129 17.02 0.53 22.77
CA VAL A 129 16.14 -0.65 22.71
C VAL A 129 16.41 -1.50 21.47
N THR A 130 15.99 -2.76 21.50
CA THR A 130 15.99 -3.60 20.29
C THR A 130 14.94 -3.09 19.30
N VAL A 131 15.38 -2.78 18.08
CA VAL A 131 14.52 -2.31 17.00
C VAL A 131 14.33 -3.43 15.97
N HIS A 132 13.09 -3.82 15.72
CA HIS A 132 12.73 -4.78 14.69
C HIS A 132 12.19 -4.01 13.47
N LEU A 133 12.91 -4.04 12.35
CA LEU A 133 12.44 -3.50 11.07
C LEU A 133 11.84 -4.65 10.27
N ALA A 134 10.51 -4.72 10.26
CA ALA A 134 9.76 -5.82 9.69
C ALA A 134 9.22 -5.46 8.29
N PHE A 135 9.48 -6.32 7.32
CA PHE A 135 8.94 -6.22 5.95
C PHE A 135 7.94 -7.35 5.76
N THR A 136 6.71 -7.08 6.12
CA THR A 136 5.60 -8.03 6.07
C THR A 136 5.16 -8.31 4.64
N VAL A 137 4.48 -9.41 4.41
CA VAL A 137 3.90 -9.81 3.13
C VAL A 137 2.42 -10.11 3.30
N GLN A 138 1.66 -10.09 2.21
CA GLN A 138 0.22 -10.32 2.20
C GLN A 138 -0.56 -9.34 3.09
N GLU A 139 -0.11 -8.10 3.12
CA GLU A 139 -0.85 -7.01 3.75
C GLU A 139 -2.16 -6.79 3.01
N GLU A 140 -2.10 -6.65 1.70
CA GLU A 140 -3.20 -6.34 0.77
C GLU A 140 -4.32 -7.39 0.72
N VAL A 141 -4.03 -8.59 1.19
CA VAL A 141 -4.98 -9.71 1.22
C VAL A 141 -5.37 -10.11 2.65
N GLY A 142 -5.16 -9.22 3.61
CA GLY A 142 -5.69 -9.35 4.98
C GLY A 142 -4.66 -9.35 6.09
N LEU A 143 -3.55 -8.60 5.97
CA LEU A 143 -2.56 -8.35 7.03
C LEU A 143 -1.92 -9.64 7.57
N ARG A 144 -1.72 -10.64 6.69
CA ARG A 144 -1.38 -12.02 7.12
C ARG A 144 0.03 -12.13 7.63
N GLY A 145 0.98 -11.44 6.99
CA GLY A 145 2.38 -11.42 7.42
C GLY A 145 2.55 -10.78 8.80
N ALA A 146 1.83 -9.68 9.05
CA ALA A 146 1.84 -9.03 10.36
C ALA A 146 1.21 -9.92 11.45
N GLU A 147 0.16 -10.66 11.12
CA GLU A 147 -0.46 -11.60 12.04
C GLU A 147 0.52 -12.72 12.43
N ALA A 148 1.22 -13.30 11.46
CA ALA A 148 2.22 -14.33 11.72
C ALA A 148 3.40 -13.78 12.55
N LEU A 149 3.93 -12.61 12.17
CA LEU A 149 5.03 -11.97 12.86
C LEU A 149 4.67 -11.58 14.31
N GLY A 150 3.43 -11.11 14.53
CA GLY A 150 2.93 -10.72 15.84
C GLY A 150 2.84 -11.88 16.85
N VAL A 151 2.91 -13.13 16.38
CA VAL A 151 3.01 -14.32 17.27
C VAL A 151 4.46 -14.49 17.77
N ASP A 152 5.44 -14.18 16.94
CA ASP A 152 6.85 -14.43 17.22
C ASP A 152 7.54 -13.26 17.95
N ILE A 153 7.06 -12.04 17.76
CA ILE A 153 7.63 -10.83 18.36
C ILE A 153 6.64 -10.25 19.37
N ASP A 154 7.13 -10.03 20.60
CA ASP A 154 6.40 -9.35 21.70
C ASP A 154 6.99 -7.94 21.90
N PRO A 155 6.64 -6.96 21.07
CA PRO A 155 7.22 -5.63 21.16
C PRO A 155 6.53 -4.80 22.24
N MET A 156 7.29 -3.94 22.92
CA MET A 156 6.78 -2.94 23.86
C MET A 156 5.84 -1.95 23.16
N VAL A 157 6.11 -1.62 21.91
CA VAL A 157 5.32 -0.76 21.03
C VAL A 157 5.54 -1.16 19.57
N ALA A 158 4.50 -1.09 18.75
CA ALA A 158 4.61 -1.33 17.31
C ALA A 158 4.11 -0.13 16.52
N LEU A 159 4.88 0.27 15.50
CA LEU A 159 4.49 1.28 14.51
C LEU A 159 4.35 0.60 13.15
N ALA A 160 3.19 0.73 12.52
CA ALA A 160 3.06 0.42 11.10
C ALA A 160 3.38 1.67 10.27
N LEU A 161 4.15 1.46 9.19
CA LEU A 161 4.36 2.45 8.15
C LEU A 161 3.61 1.97 6.92
N ASP A 162 2.81 2.85 6.34
CA ASP A 162 1.91 2.52 5.24
C ASP A 162 1.67 3.75 4.36
N THR A 163 0.89 3.62 3.32
CA THR A 163 0.34 4.77 2.59
C THR A 163 -1.07 5.12 3.11
N THR A 164 -1.61 6.23 2.69
CA THR A 164 -2.99 6.60 2.95
C THR A 164 -3.57 7.50 1.88
N VAL A 165 -4.90 7.54 1.82
CA VAL A 165 -5.64 8.28 0.81
C VAL A 165 -5.42 9.79 0.91
N ALA A 166 -4.72 10.37 -0.07
CA ALA A 166 -4.74 11.81 -0.33
C ALA A 166 -5.79 12.10 -1.41
N ASN A 167 -6.94 12.59 -0.98
CA ASN A 167 -8.06 12.93 -1.87
C ASN A 167 -8.25 14.44 -2.00
N ASP A 168 -7.17 15.20 -1.94
CA ASP A 168 -7.07 16.65 -2.13
C ASP A 168 -7.07 17.06 -3.60
N ILE A 169 -7.95 16.45 -4.40
CA ILE A 169 -8.11 16.66 -5.84
C ILE A 169 -9.31 17.54 -6.15
N PRO A 170 -9.36 18.22 -7.32
CA PRO A 170 -10.52 19.00 -7.73
C PRO A 170 -11.81 18.19 -7.70
N GLY A 171 -12.88 18.79 -7.16
CA GLY A 171 -14.20 18.15 -7.04
C GLY A 171 -14.45 17.44 -5.72
N ILE A 172 -13.45 17.29 -4.86
CA ILE A 172 -13.64 16.81 -3.49
C ILE A 172 -13.70 18.01 -2.54
N ASP A 173 -14.73 18.03 -1.68
CA ASP A 173 -14.86 19.04 -0.63
C ASP A 173 -13.68 18.94 0.35
N SER A 174 -13.09 20.09 0.70
CA SER A 174 -11.95 20.13 1.61
C SER A 174 -12.24 19.54 2.99
N GLY A 175 -13.50 19.52 3.42
CA GLY A 175 -13.95 18.87 4.65
C GLY A 175 -14.04 17.33 4.55
N GLN A 176 -13.97 16.79 3.32
CA GLN A 176 -13.98 15.34 3.06
C GLN A 176 -12.58 14.80 2.75
N ALA A 177 -11.58 15.68 2.66
CA ALA A 177 -10.20 15.25 2.44
C ALA A 177 -9.69 14.51 3.67
N VAL A 178 -9.21 13.27 3.47
CA VAL A 178 -8.61 12.46 4.53
C VAL A 178 -7.23 13.00 4.86
N THR A 179 -6.35 13.10 3.84
CA THR A 179 -5.03 13.72 3.92
C THR A 179 -4.75 14.56 2.67
N ARG A 180 -3.64 15.27 2.69
CA ARG A 180 -3.20 16.14 1.59
C ARG A 180 -1.76 15.83 1.22
N LEU A 181 -1.49 15.80 -0.06
CA LEU A 181 -0.13 15.64 -0.58
C LEU A 181 0.72 16.87 -0.22
N GLY A 182 1.93 16.65 0.29
CA GLY A 182 2.86 17.70 0.65
C GLY A 182 2.57 18.43 1.98
N ALA A 183 1.66 17.88 2.79
CA ALA A 183 1.34 18.44 4.10
C ALA A 183 2.00 17.67 5.27
N GLY A 184 3.01 16.87 4.96
CA GLY A 184 3.76 16.08 5.92
C GLY A 184 3.20 14.66 6.13
N VAL A 185 3.87 13.90 6.99
CA VAL A 185 3.48 12.55 7.36
C VAL A 185 2.11 12.54 8.04
N ALA A 186 1.27 11.55 7.74
CA ALA A 186 -0.03 11.39 8.38
C ALA A 186 0.07 10.48 9.61
N LEU A 187 -0.23 11.03 10.79
CA LEU A 187 -0.44 10.25 12.01
C LEU A 187 -1.87 9.71 12.02
N LYS A 188 -2.01 8.42 11.85
CA LYS A 188 -3.30 7.74 11.87
C LYS A 188 -3.88 7.72 13.28
N LEU A 189 -4.97 8.44 13.49
CA LEU A 189 -5.71 8.41 14.77
C LEU A 189 -6.61 7.19 14.83
N LYS A 190 -7.24 6.86 13.69
CA LYS A 190 -8.18 5.74 13.56
C LYS A 190 -8.35 5.37 12.09
N ASP A 191 -8.51 4.05 11.83
CA ASP A 191 -9.09 3.53 10.60
C ASP A 191 -10.23 2.53 10.88
N GLY A 192 -10.60 1.69 9.90
CA GLY A 192 -11.61 0.65 10.05
C GLY A 192 -11.22 -0.48 11.00
N SER A 193 -9.94 -0.64 11.29
CA SER A 193 -9.37 -1.81 11.98
C SER A 193 -8.62 -1.47 13.28
N VAL A 194 -8.15 -0.22 13.44
CA VAL A 194 -7.31 0.20 14.56
C VAL A 194 -7.70 1.57 15.11
N VAL A 195 -7.43 1.76 16.39
CA VAL A 195 -7.35 3.07 17.06
C VAL A 195 -5.95 3.16 17.66
N THR A 196 -5.20 4.17 17.26
CA THR A 196 -3.85 4.41 17.77
C THR A 196 -3.83 4.61 19.28
N SER A 197 -2.88 3.95 19.95
CA SER A 197 -2.71 4.06 21.40
C SER A 197 -2.44 5.52 21.81
N PRO A 198 -3.19 6.05 22.81
CA PRO A 198 -3.07 7.47 23.17
C PRO A 198 -1.67 7.89 23.61
N ALA A 199 -0.90 7.00 24.25
CA ALA A 199 0.47 7.28 24.68
C ALA A 199 1.39 7.43 23.47
N VAL A 200 1.34 6.47 22.51
CA VAL A 200 2.10 6.49 21.26
C VAL A 200 1.77 7.75 20.44
N ARG A 201 0.47 8.06 20.32
CA ARG A 201 0.03 9.28 19.64
C ARG A 201 0.66 10.53 20.24
N ARG A 202 0.57 10.71 21.56
CA ARG A 202 1.12 11.91 22.24
C ARG A 202 2.61 12.03 22.05
N GLN A 203 3.35 10.93 22.12
CA GLN A 203 4.80 10.96 21.91
C GLN A 203 5.15 11.37 20.48
N LEU A 204 4.51 10.76 19.46
CA LEU A 204 4.74 11.13 18.07
C LEU A 204 4.40 12.62 17.79
N GLN A 205 3.30 13.12 18.37
CA GLN A 205 2.93 14.54 18.29
C GLN A 205 3.98 15.45 18.91
N ALA A 206 4.44 15.12 20.12
CA ALA A 206 5.45 15.92 20.82
C ALA A 206 6.79 15.93 20.09
N ILE A 207 7.19 14.80 19.50
CA ILE A 207 8.40 14.70 18.68
C ILE A 207 8.26 15.58 17.43
N ALA A 208 7.14 15.44 16.69
CA ALA A 208 6.92 16.23 15.48
C ALA A 208 6.95 17.74 15.76
N GLU A 209 6.39 18.18 16.90
CA GLU A 209 6.43 19.58 17.33
C GLU A 209 7.85 20.02 17.71
N THR A 210 8.61 19.20 18.43
CA THR A 210 9.96 19.52 18.89
C THR A 210 10.97 19.57 17.76
N GLU A 211 10.87 18.63 16.81
CA GLU A 211 11.77 18.48 15.66
C GLU A 211 11.31 19.29 14.43
N GLU A 212 10.22 20.05 14.56
CA GLU A 212 9.63 20.85 13.47
C GLU A 212 9.29 20.01 12.24
N ILE A 213 8.79 18.77 12.45
CA ILE A 213 8.40 17.85 11.39
C ILE A 213 6.95 18.10 10.98
N ASP A 214 6.73 18.30 9.68
CA ASP A 214 5.38 18.47 9.14
C ASP A 214 4.52 17.21 9.39
N LEU A 215 3.44 17.39 10.15
CA LEU A 215 2.53 16.34 10.59
C LEU A 215 1.08 16.71 10.29
N GLN A 216 0.33 15.76 9.73
CA GLN A 216 -1.11 15.87 9.62
C GLN A 216 -1.81 14.68 10.29
N TYR A 217 -3.12 14.80 10.54
CA TYR A 217 -3.90 13.75 11.19
C TYR A 217 -4.77 13.02 10.21
N GLU A 218 -4.86 11.70 10.40
CA GLU A 218 -5.68 10.82 9.58
C GLU A 218 -6.80 10.20 10.41
N VAL A 219 -8.03 10.33 9.91
CA VAL A 219 -9.19 9.55 10.34
C VAL A 219 -9.82 8.93 9.11
N LEU A 220 -9.57 7.65 8.89
CA LEU A 220 -10.05 6.91 7.72
C LEU A 220 -11.24 6.03 8.13
N PRO A 221 -12.42 6.16 7.48
CA PRO A 221 -13.60 5.37 7.85
C PRO A 221 -13.48 3.88 7.54
N ARG A 222 -12.70 3.53 6.53
CA ARG A 222 -12.50 2.17 6.01
C ARG A 222 -11.02 1.94 5.77
N GLY A 223 -10.64 0.68 5.50
CA GLY A 223 -9.25 0.27 5.34
C GLY A 223 -8.66 -0.25 6.63
N GLY A 224 -7.41 -0.62 6.60
CA GLY A 224 -6.64 -1.14 7.72
C GLY A 224 -5.16 -1.10 7.39
N THR A 225 -4.32 -1.38 8.38
CA THR A 225 -2.88 -1.54 8.25
C THR A 225 -2.44 -2.68 9.16
N ASP A 226 -1.21 -3.12 9.01
CA ASP A 226 -0.58 -4.16 9.83
C ASP A 226 -0.70 -3.92 11.34
N THR A 227 -0.84 -2.67 11.76
CA THR A 227 -1.09 -2.25 13.16
C THR A 227 -2.26 -3.00 13.79
N ALA A 228 -3.31 -3.29 13.02
CA ALA A 228 -4.52 -3.97 13.52
C ALA A 228 -4.23 -5.39 14.03
N ARG A 229 -3.19 -6.03 13.49
CA ARG A 229 -2.80 -7.38 13.94
C ARG A 229 -1.97 -7.29 15.20
N PHE A 230 -0.95 -6.42 15.23
CA PHE A 230 -0.14 -6.21 16.43
C PHE A 230 -0.97 -5.75 17.63
N GLN A 231 -1.96 -4.89 17.46
CA GLN A 231 -2.84 -4.44 18.54
C GLN A 231 -3.53 -5.60 19.28
N ARG A 232 -3.64 -6.78 18.66
CA ARG A 232 -4.36 -7.95 19.20
C ARG A 232 -3.43 -9.06 19.69
N THR A 233 -2.12 -8.86 19.63
CA THR A 233 -1.13 -9.84 20.09
C THR A 233 -0.73 -9.62 21.53
N HIS A 234 -0.25 -10.66 22.21
CA HIS A 234 0.33 -10.63 23.55
C HIS A 234 -0.50 -9.91 24.62
N GLY A 235 -1.84 -9.95 24.49
CA GLY A 235 -2.74 -9.30 25.45
C GLY A 235 -3.00 -7.82 25.19
N ALA A 236 -2.61 -7.31 24.05
CA ALA A 236 -2.75 -5.97 23.48
C ALA A 236 -1.44 -5.16 23.47
N THR A 237 -0.76 -5.21 22.32
CA THR A 237 0.42 -4.37 22.08
C THR A 237 0.00 -2.92 21.82
N PRO A 238 0.60 -1.93 22.49
CA PRO A 238 0.43 -0.52 22.14
C PRO A 238 0.90 -0.24 20.72
N VAL A 239 0.07 0.46 19.94
CA VAL A 239 0.34 0.64 18.51
C VAL A 239 0.17 2.07 18.05
N GLY A 240 0.89 2.43 16.99
CA GLY A 240 0.71 3.61 16.19
C GLY A 240 0.84 3.30 14.70
N ALA A 241 0.32 4.18 13.84
CA ALA A 241 0.53 4.11 12.42
C ALA A 241 0.85 5.47 11.85
N LEU A 242 1.84 5.50 10.95
CA LEU A 242 2.29 6.66 10.22
C LEU A 242 2.16 6.38 8.74
N SER A 243 1.54 7.27 8.00
CA SER A 243 1.22 7.02 6.59
C SER A 243 1.78 8.11 5.69
N VAL A 244 2.20 7.69 4.48
CA VAL A 244 2.56 8.62 3.39
C VAL A 244 1.28 8.95 2.61
N PRO A 245 0.84 10.22 2.56
CA PRO A 245 -0.29 10.63 1.74
C PRO A 245 -0.05 10.30 0.28
N THR A 246 -0.95 9.54 -0.32
CA THR A 246 -0.83 9.06 -1.70
C THR A 246 -2.13 9.29 -2.45
N ARG A 247 -2.08 10.07 -3.56
CA ARG A 247 -3.21 10.23 -4.47
C ARG A 247 -3.35 9.03 -5.36
N TYR A 248 -4.58 8.75 -5.78
CA TYR A 248 -4.90 7.68 -6.73
C TYR A 248 -4.45 6.30 -6.24
N LEU A 249 -4.52 6.11 -4.93
CA LEU A 249 -4.17 4.85 -4.26
C LEU A 249 -4.88 3.67 -4.93
N HIS A 250 -4.22 2.52 -4.99
CA HIS A 250 -4.72 1.32 -5.67
C HIS A 250 -4.96 1.51 -7.17
N THR A 251 -4.08 2.27 -7.83
CA THR A 251 -4.08 2.39 -9.30
C THR A 251 -2.68 2.22 -9.89
N ALA A 252 -2.60 2.21 -11.22
CA ALA A 252 -1.31 2.17 -11.91
C ALA A 252 -0.49 3.47 -11.80
N THR A 253 -1.09 4.56 -11.31
CA THR A 253 -0.53 5.92 -11.36
C THR A 253 -0.67 6.64 -10.02
N GLU A 254 -0.32 5.98 -8.95
CA GLU A 254 -0.26 6.57 -7.62
C GLU A 254 0.72 7.74 -7.58
N VAL A 255 0.45 8.73 -6.74
CA VAL A 255 1.29 9.93 -6.62
C VAL A 255 1.60 10.23 -5.16
N ALA A 256 2.89 10.32 -4.83
CA ALA A 256 3.38 10.67 -3.51
C ALA A 256 4.37 11.85 -3.54
N SER A 257 4.50 12.53 -2.41
CA SER A 257 5.45 13.62 -2.21
C SER A 257 6.73 13.13 -1.54
N PRO A 258 7.91 13.36 -2.11
CA PRO A 258 9.17 13.06 -1.43
C PRO A 258 9.35 13.81 -0.09
N ALA A 259 8.69 14.94 0.09
CA ALA A 259 8.73 15.69 1.36
C ALA A 259 7.98 14.94 2.47
N ASP A 260 6.80 14.36 2.16
CA ASP A 260 6.03 13.57 3.12
C ASP A 260 6.77 12.28 3.52
N VAL A 261 7.47 11.65 2.56
CA VAL A 261 8.34 10.49 2.84
C VAL A 261 9.48 10.86 3.77
N ARG A 262 10.10 12.02 3.56
CA ARG A 262 11.16 12.49 4.44
C ARG A 262 10.63 12.76 5.84
N ALA A 263 9.49 13.43 5.97
CA ALA A 263 8.84 13.66 7.25
C ALA A 263 8.53 12.35 8.00
N LEU A 264 8.10 11.30 7.27
CA LEU A 264 7.93 9.96 7.83
C LEU A 264 9.24 9.40 8.39
N ILE A 265 10.32 9.43 7.59
CA ILE A 265 11.63 8.90 7.99
C ILE A 265 12.15 9.65 9.22
N ASP A 266 12.13 10.98 9.19
CA ASP A 266 12.64 11.83 10.27
C ASP A 266 11.87 11.58 11.57
N LEU A 267 10.54 11.46 11.50
CA LEU A 267 9.70 11.18 12.67
C LEU A 267 9.97 9.78 13.26
N VAL A 268 10.14 8.77 12.42
CA VAL A 268 10.44 7.39 12.89
C VAL A 268 11.83 7.32 13.52
N VAL A 269 12.83 7.95 12.94
CA VAL A 269 14.20 8.01 13.50
C VAL A 269 14.17 8.71 14.85
N ALA A 270 13.52 9.88 14.94
CA ALA A 270 13.39 10.63 16.20
C ALA A 270 12.60 9.83 17.26
N PHE A 271 11.53 9.12 16.85
CA PHE A 271 10.79 8.26 17.77
C PHE A 271 11.70 7.17 18.36
N ILE A 272 12.44 6.44 17.51
CA ILE A 272 13.36 5.38 17.95
C ILE A 272 14.42 5.94 18.93
N ALA A 273 14.94 7.13 18.68
CA ALA A 273 15.93 7.78 19.54
C ALA A 273 15.37 8.19 20.91
N THR A 274 14.06 8.32 21.06
CA THR A 274 13.41 8.70 22.32
C THR A 274 12.85 7.54 23.13
N VAL A 275 12.78 6.32 22.57
CA VAL A 275 12.26 5.16 23.27
C VAL A 275 13.29 4.62 24.26
N ALA A 276 12.90 4.45 25.53
CA ALA A 276 13.72 3.89 26.59
C ALA A 276 13.21 2.51 27.06
N PRO A 277 14.08 1.65 27.63
CA PRO A 277 13.68 0.30 28.06
C PRO A 277 12.62 0.24 29.16
N ASP A 278 12.46 1.33 29.92
CA ASP A 278 11.51 1.47 31.02
C ASP A 278 10.24 2.30 30.64
N ASP A 279 10.13 2.67 29.37
CA ASP A 279 8.93 3.34 28.87
C ASP A 279 7.69 2.45 29.04
N SER A 280 6.56 3.07 29.35
CA SER A 280 5.28 2.40 29.46
C SER A 280 4.26 3.09 28.57
N TYR A 281 3.82 2.36 27.55
CA TYR A 281 2.74 2.79 26.65
C TYR A 281 1.36 2.34 27.12
N GLY A 282 1.22 1.97 28.41
CA GLY A 282 0.05 1.33 29.01
C GLY A 282 -1.29 1.71 28.40
N LEU A 283 -2.17 0.73 28.33
CA LEU A 283 -3.54 0.85 27.82
C LEU A 283 -4.42 1.61 28.82
#